data_f455b2897cbeb32b328449363fe02b7e
#
_entry.id   f455b2897cbeb32b328449363fe02b7e
#
_cell.length_a   1.000
_cell.length_b   1.000
_cell.length_c   1.000
_cell.angle_alpha   90.00
_cell.angle_beta   90.00
_cell.angle_gamma   90.00
#
_symmetry.space_group_name_H-M   'P 1'
#
loop_
_entity.id
_entity.type
_entity.pdbx_description
1 polymer ?
#
loop_
_entity_poly.entity_id
_entity_poly.type
_entity_poly.pdbx_seq_one_letter_code
_entity_poly.pdbx_strand_id
1 'polypeptide(L)'
;MKRFFAALLSFALCLALLLFIRSEPDEPILHVALKSASEQDAAYVYETVYASGKSRACDAFTPDACVFYTADYADFDTSALRSHRVNTLVATTLYDSVGNVVEPSETMIAIMHAAADQIDHAIFDFQIIVVNGQRYFAFVKLNVNWQDPCTLYEYDGGELRALCQWDNMRLLSVGLI
;
A
#
# COMPACT_ATOMS: atom_id res chain seq x y z
N MET A 1 -9.23 -54.58 8.15
CA MET A 1 -8.48 -53.94 7.05
C MET A 1 -9.32 -52.98 6.20
N LYS A 2 -10.47 -53.41 5.63
CA LYS A 2 -11.30 -52.53 4.75
C LYS A 2 -11.74 -51.18 5.39
N ARG A 3 -12.09 -51.17 6.68
CA ARG A 3 -12.50 -49.97 7.41
C ARG A 3 -11.35 -48.97 7.66
N PHE A 4 -10.14 -49.50 7.80
CA PHE A 4 -8.96 -48.66 7.99
C PHE A 4 -8.54 -47.96 6.70
N PHE A 5 -8.64 -48.65 5.56
CA PHE A 5 -8.40 -48.08 4.24
C PHE A 5 -9.41 -47.00 3.88
N ALA A 6 -10.70 -47.16 4.22
CA ALA A 6 -11.72 -46.18 3.97
C ALA A 6 -11.49 -44.87 4.78
N ALA A 7 -11.07 -45.02 6.05
CA ALA A 7 -10.73 -43.86 6.89
C ALA A 7 -9.52 -43.09 6.38
N LEU A 8 -8.49 -43.81 5.92
CA LEU A 8 -7.27 -43.19 5.37
C LEU A 8 -7.55 -42.47 4.06
N LEU A 9 -8.39 -43.04 3.20
CA LEU A 9 -8.82 -42.43 1.94
C LEU A 9 -9.65 -41.16 2.18
N SER A 10 -10.56 -41.21 3.16
CA SER A 10 -11.37 -40.04 3.55
C SER A 10 -10.52 -38.93 4.12
N PHE A 11 -9.52 -39.24 4.95
CA PHE A 11 -8.60 -38.27 5.51
C PHE A 11 -7.70 -37.64 4.41
N ALA A 12 -7.19 -38.44 3.48
CA ALA A 12 -6.40 -37.94 2.35
C ALA A 12 -7.25 -37.04 1.42
N LEU A 13 -8.51 -37.38 1.20
CA LEU A 13 -9.43 -36.57 0.40
C LEU A 13 -9.75 -35.22 1.09
N CYS A 14 -10.00 -35.24 2.41
CA CYS A 14 -10.20 -34.02 3.19
C CYS A 14 -8.93 -33.14 3.21
N LEU A 15 -7.75 -33.74 3.33
CA LEU A 15 -6.49 -33.00 3.29
C LEU A 15 -6.24 -32.39 1.90
N ALA A 16 -6.53 -33.13 0.83
CA ALA A 16 -6.43 -32.65 -0.54
C ALA A 16 -7.42 -31.50 -0.79
N LEU A 17 -8.66 -31.61 -0.32
CA LEU A 17 -9.67 -30.54 -0.39
C LEU A 17 -9.24 -29.30 0.39
N LEU A 18 -8.70 -29.46 1.60
CA LEU A 18 -8.16 -28.34 2.41
C LEU A 18 -6.97 -27.67 1.75
N LEU A 19 -6.10 -28.43 1.07
CA LEU A 19 -4.98 -27.89 0.29
C LEU A 19 -5.48 -27.18 -0.98
N PHE A 20 -6.52 -27.68 -1.61
CA PHE A 20 -7.13 -27.08 -2.80
C PHE A 20 -7.86 -25.76 -2.47
N ILE A 21 -8.58 -25.71 -1.34
CA ILE A 21 -9.27 -24.50 -0.85
C ILE A 21 -8.25 -23.40 -0.44
N ARG A 22 -7.03 -23.79 -0.04
CA ARG A 22 -5.96 -22.84 0.29
C ARG A 22 -5.17 -22.29 -0.90
N SER A 23 -5.38 -22.80 -2.08
CA SER A 23 -4.71 -22.35 -3.29
C SER A 23 -5.64 -21.52 -4.19
N GLU A 24 -6.36 -20.58 -3.63
CA GLU A 24 -6.87 -19.50 -4.49
C GLU A 24 -5.66 -18.84 -5.15
N PRO A 25 -5.67 -18.71 -6.49
CA PRO A 25 -4.60 -18.02 -7.17
C PRO A 25 -4.48 -16.63 -6.57
N ASP A 26 -3.28 -16.28 -6.15
CA ASP A 26 -2.99 -14.97 -5.57
C ASP A 26 -3.24 -13.92 -6.65
N GLU A 27 -4.32 -13.17 -6.50
CA GLU A 27 -4.78 -12.23 -7.53
C GLU A 27 -3.84 -11.03 -7.57
N PRO A 28 -3.25 -10.72 -8.74
CA PRO A 28 -2.48 -9.51 -8.90
C PRO A 28 -3.39 -8.28 -8.86
N ILE A 29 -2.96 -7.23 -8.14
CA ILE A 29 -3.75 -6.02 -7.92
C ILE A 29 -3.25 -4.87 -8.80
N LEU A 30 -1.94 -4.60 -8.74
CA LEU A 30 -1.31 -3.50 -9.47
C LEU A 30 0.20 -3.71 -9.61
N HIS A 31 0.79 -2.99 -10.56
CA HIS A 31 2.23 -2.87 -10.69
C HIS A 31 2.72 -1.60 -10.01
N VAL A 32 3.87 -1.66 -9.36
CA VAL A 32 4.54 -0.52 -8.73
C VAL A 32 5.96 -0.37 -9.27
N ALA A 33 6.35 0.85 -9.60
CA ALA A 33 7.72 1.22 -9.88
C ALA A 33 8.28 1.95 -8.68
N LEU A 34 9.34 1.43 -8.11
CA LEU A 34 9.98 1.92 -6.89
C LEU A 34 11.42 2.33 -7.18
N LYS A 35 11.94 3.24 -6.38
CA LYS A 35 13.37 3.63 -6.38
C LYS A 35 13.85 3.72 -4.94
N SER A 36 15.06 3.25 -4.65
CA SER A 36 15.69 3.48 -3.34
C SER A 36 15.85 4.97 -3.05
N ALA A 37 15.49 5.39 -1.86
CA ALA A 37 15.63 6.79 -1.43
C ALA A 37 17.07 7.15 -1.04
N SER A 38 17.93 6.15 -0.76
CA SER A 38 19.29 6.35 -0.24
C SER A 38 20.38 6.41 -1.31
N GLU A 39 20.11 5.95 -2.53
CA GLU A 39 21.12 5.84 -3.57
C GLU A 39 20.84 6.81 -4.72
N GLN A 40 21.84 7.63 -5.08
CA GLN A 40 21.71 8.60 -6.16
C GLN A 40 21.52 7.94 -7.54
N ASP A 41 22.05 6.72 -7.72
CA ASP A 41 22.03 5.95 -8.97
C ASP A 41 21.24 4.63 -8.85
N ALA A 42 20.30 4.54 -7.91
CA ALA A 42 19.54 3.32 -7.71
C ALA A 42 18.71 2.96 -8.96
N ALA A 43 18.85 1.73 -9.36
CA ALA A 43 18.00 1.16 -10.42
C ALA A 43 16.53 1.17 -9.99
N TYR A 44 15.65 1.31 -10.97
CA TYR A 44 14.23 1.14 -10.74
C TYR A 44 13.93 -0.33 -10.42
N VAL A 45 13.04 -0.52 -9.46
CA VAL A 45 12.51 -1.83 -9.10
C VAL A 45 11.05 -1.86 -9.51
N TYR A 46 10.69 -2.84 -10.33
CA TYR A 46 9.32 -3.04 -10.79
C TYR A 46 8.76 -4.29 -10.14
N GLU A 47 7.62 -4.16 -9.47
CA GLU A 47 6.98 -5.25 -8.76
C GLU A 47 5.48 -5.29 -9.02
N THR A 48 4.94 -6.50 -9.07
CA THR A 48 3.50 -6.77 -9.04
C THR A 48 3.09 -7.03 -7.60
N VAL A 49 2.10 -6.29 -7.13
CA VAL A 49 1.47 -6.46 -5.82
C VAL A 49 0.26 -7.36 -5.95
N TYR A 50 0.12 -8.29 -5.02
CA TYR A 50 -0.93 -9.31 -4.98
C TYR A 50 -1.87 -9.11 -3.80
N ALA A 51 -3.09 -9.64 -3.90
CA ALA A 51 -4.13 -9.57 -2.86
C ALA A 51 -3.70 -10.18 -1.52
N SER A 52 -2.77 -11.14 -1.56
CA SER A 52 -2.16 -11.75 -0.37
C SER A 52 -1.23 -10.82 0.41
N GLY A 53 -0.94 -9.64 -0.11
CA GLY A 53 0.05 -8.72 0.47
C GLY A 53 1.50 -9.08 0.11
N LYS A 54 1.72 -9.87 -0.92
CA LYS A 54 3.04 -10.18 -1.45
C LYS A 54 3.33 -9.31 -2.65
N SER A 55 4.62 -9.07 -2.91
CA SER A 55 5.07 -8.48 -4.17
C SER A 55 6.08 -9.40 -4.86
N ARG A 56 6.17 -9.31 -6.18
CA ARG A 56 7.12 -10.04 -7.01
C ARG A 56 7.64 -9.16 -8.12
N ALA A 57 8.92 -9.31 -8.42
CA ALA A 57 9.53 -8.61 -9.54
C ALA A 57 8.77 -8.86 -10.85
N CYS A 58 8.60 -7.81 -11.64
CA CYS A 58 8.00 -7.86 -12.97
C CYS A 58 8.82 -7.04 -13.97
N ASP A 59 8.44 -7.10 -15.25
CA ASP A 59 9.02 -6.24 -16.28
C ASP A 59 8.54 -4.80 -16.12
N ALA A 60 9.28 -3.86 -16.73
CA ALA A 60 8.88 -2.47 -16.79
C ALA A 60 7.53 -2.32 -17.50
N PHE A 61 6.68 -1.47 -16.97
CA PHE A 61 5.32 -1.24 -17.45
C PHE A 61 5.10 0.24 -17.80
N THR A 62 4.02 0.53 -18.53
CA THR A 62 3.58 1.91 -18.78
C THR A 62 2.67 2.35 -17.63
N PRO A 63 2.96 3.50 -16.98
CA PRO A 63 2.08 4.02 -15.93
C PRO A 63 0.71 4.40 -16.49
N ASP A 64 -0.36 3.98 -15.82
CA ASP A 64 -1.75 4.23 -16.24
C ASP A 64 -2.73 4.49 -15.07
N ALA A 65 -2.24 4.48 -13.83
CA ALA A 65 -3.01 4.91 -12.67
C ALA A 65 -2.69 6.35 -12.28
N CYS A 66 -3.69 7.06 -11.76
CA CYS A 66 -3.51 8.41 -11.23
C CYS A 66 -2.85 8.34 -9.85
N VAL A 67 -1.76 9.08 -9.68
CA VAL A 67 -1.07 9.24 -8.40
C VAL A 67 -1.16 10.70 -7.99
N PHE A 68 -1.63 10.94 -6.76
CA PHE A 68 -1.73 12.25 -6.17
C PHE A 68 -0.80 12.34 -4.96
N TYR A 69 -0.08 13.44 -4.86
CA TYR A 69 0.88 13.67 -3.79
C TYR A 69 0.30 14.66 -2.79
N THR A 70 0.44 14.38 -1.50
CA THR A 70 0.14 15.40 -0.50
C THR A 70 1.28 16.42 -0.46
N ALA A 71 0.90 17.70 -0.43
CA ALA A 71 1.88 18.75 -0.22
C ALA A 71 2.27 18.84 1.23
N ASP A 72 3.55 19.06 1.37
CA ASP A 72 4.24 19.58 2.53
C ASP A 72 3.68 19.21 3.92
N TYR A 73 4.28 18.20 4.49
CA TYR A 73 4.34 18.01 5.94
C TYR A 73 5.24 19.07 6.62
N ALA A 74 5.66 20.12 5.92
CA ALA A 74 6.53 21.16 6.41
C ALA A 74 5.92 21.98 7.57
N ASP A 75 4.60 21.99 7.69
CA ASP A 75 3.86 22.59 8.80
C ASP A 75 3.43 21.57 9.86
N PHE A 76 4.22 20.54 10.03
CA PHE A 76 4.03 19.60 11.13
C PHE A 76 4.16 20.36 12.46
N ASP A 77 3.06 20.69 13.08
CA ASP A 77 3.06 21.28 14.40
C ASP A 77 3.63 20.28 15.41
N THR A 78 4.94 20.40 15.64
CA THR A 78 5.64 19.56 16.60
C THR A 78 5.09 19.68 18.03
N SER A 79 4.20 20.65 18.30
CA SER A 79 3.47 20.74 19.57
C SER A 79 2.46 19.58 19.73
N ALA A 80 1.94 19.02 18.65
CA ALA A 80 1.06 17.86 18.67
C ALA A 80 1.80 16.56 19.02
N LEU A 81 3.10 16.48 18.86
CA LEU A 81 3.95 15.36 19.32
C LEU A 81 3.91 15.15 20.84
N ARG A 82 3.45 16.14 21.60
CA ARG A 82 3.32 16.04 23.06
C ARG A 82 2.00 15.45 23.54
N SER A 83 1.02 15.31 22.68
CA SER A 83 -0.31 14.80 23.02
C SER A 83 -0.63 13.52 22.27
N HIS A 84 -0.04 12.40 22.52
CA HIS A 84 -0.40 11.02 22.16
C HIS A 84 -1.10 10.76 20.78
N ARG A 85 -1.29 11.76 19.94
CA ARG A 85 -1.74 11.67 18.55
C ARG A 85 -0.64 12.17 17.66
N VAL A 86 0.06 11.26 17.03
CA VAL A 86 1.26 11.52 16.23
C VAL A 86 0.93 12.15 14.87
N ASN A 87 -0.27 11.97 14.36
CA ASN A 87 -0.67 12.45 13.04
C ASN A 87 -1.83 13.43 13.14
N THR A 88 -1.53 14.72 12.94
CA THR A 88 -2.55 15.70 12.62
C THR A 88 -2.35 16.08 11.16
N LEU A 89 -3.15 15.53 10.27
CA LEU A 89 -3.21 15.98 8.88
C LEU A 89 -3.88 17.36 8.86
N VAL A 90 -3.07 18.40 9.02
CA VAL A 90 -3.53 19.80 8.96
C VAL A 90 -3.38 20.28 7.53
N ALA A 91 -4.49 20.56 6.89
CA ALA A 91 -4.61 21.18 5.56
C ALA A 91 -3.80 20.46 4.45
N THR A 92 -4.48 19.80 3.61
CA THR A 92 -3.86 19.00 2.56
C THR A 92 -4.14 19.64 1.20
N THR A 93 -3.11 20.22 0.63
CA THR A 93 -3.10 20.46 -0.80
C THR A 93 -2.63 19.19 -1.48
N LEU A 94 -3.42 18.64 -2.38
CA LEU A 94 -3.02 17.55 -3.24
C LEU A 94 -2.45 18.10 -4.56
N TYR A 95 -1.43 17.42 -5.05
CA TYR A 95 -0.87 17.67 -6.37
C TYR A 95 -1.02 16.43 -7.24
N ASP A 96 -1.29 16.62 -8.52
CA ASP A 96 -1.19 15.54 -9.51
C ASP A 96 0.28 15.27 -9.88
N SER A 97 0.51 14.27 -10.74
CA SER A 97 1.84 13.86 -11.19
C SER A 97 2.60 14.93 -12.00
N VAL A 98 1.92 15.99 -12.46
CA VAL A 98 2.52 17.11 -13.19
C VAL A 98 2.64 18.38 -12.33
N GLY A 99 2.22 18.31 -11.06
CA GLY A 99 2.38 19.39 -10.08
C GLY A 99 1.23 20.40 -10.04
N ASN A 100 0.09 20.10 -10.63
CA ASN A 100 -1.09 20.93 -10.48
C ASN A 100 -1.77 20.67 -9.14
N VAL A 101 -2.31 21.73 -8.54
CA VAL A 101 -3.15 21.60 -7.35
C VAL A 101 -4.47 20.92 -7.72
N VAL A 102 -4.83 19.91 -6.97
CA VAL A 102 -6.07 19.14 -7.13
C VAL A 102 -6.92 19.30 -5.88
N GLU A 103 -8.20 19.61 -6.07
CA GLU A 103 -9.14 19.60 -4.96
C GLU A 103 -9.45 18.15 -4.57
N PRO A 104 -9.22 17.74 -3.30
CA PRO A 104 -9.42 16.38 -2.88
C PRO A 104 -10.91 16.01 -2.90
N SER A 105 -11.22 14.82 -3.43
CA SER A 105 -12.55 14.24 -3.31
C SER A 105 -12.85 13.84 -1.86
N GLU A 106 -14.14 13.65 -1.53
CA GLU A 106 -14.54 13.14 -0.21
C GLU A 106 -13.83 11.84 0.17
N THR A 107 -13.65 10.94 -0.80
CA THR A 107 -12.93 9.68 -0.57
C THR A 107 -11.44 9.93 -0.27
N MET A 108 -10.79 10.85 -0.97
CA MET A 108 -9.39 11.19 -0.69
C MET A 108 -9.23 11.80 0.71
N ILE A 109 -10.17 12.65 1.12
CA ILE A 109 -10.21 13.21 2.47
C ILE A 109 -10.38 12.09 3.51
N ALA A 110 -11.29 11.15 3.26
CA ALA A 110 -11.51 10.01 4.14
C ALA A 110 -10.25 9.11 4.27
N ILE A 111 -9.51 8.91 3.18
CA ILE A 111 -8.24 8.17 3.21
C ILE A 111 -7.20 8.88 4.08
N MET A 112 -7.10 10.20 3.96
CA MET A 112 -6.17 10.98 4.78
C MET A 112 -6.54 10.92 6.27
N HIS A 113 -7.83 10.99 6.59
CA HIS A 113 -8.30 10.81 7.97
C HIS A 113 -8.03 9.41 8.50
N ALA A 114 -8.30 8.37 7.70
CA ALA A 114 -7.99 6.99 8.06
C ALA A 114 -6.49 6.80 8.32
N ALA A 115 -5.62 7.41 7.50
CA ALA A 115 -4.19 7.36 7.72
C ALA A 115 -3.78 8.05 9.03
N ALA A 116 -4.34 9.22 9.33
CA ALA A 116 -4.07 9.94 10.56
C ALA A 116 -4.52 9.18 11.82
N ASP A 117 -5.63 8.47 11.72
CA ASP A 117 -6.22 7.75 12.85
C ASP A 117 -5.62 6.37 13.09
N GLN A 118 -5.21 5.67 12.02
CA GLN A 118 -4.80 4.27 12.09
C GLN A 118 -3.28 4.07 12.11
N ILE A 119 -2.51 5.04 11.61
CA ILE A 119 -1.04 4.93 11.56
C ILE A 119 -0.46 5.60 12.80
N ASP A 120 0.13 4.80 13.70
CA ASP A 120 0.68 5.24 14.99
C ASP A 120 2.13 5.77 14.88
N HIS A 121 2.55 6.25 13.71
CA HIS A 121 3.88 6.79 13.48
C HIS A 121 3.83 8.07 12.64
N ALA A 122 4.86 8.91 12.77
CA ALA A 122 4.97 10.10 11.96
C ALA A 122 5.06 9.74 10.48
N ILE A 123 4.14 10.24 9.68
CA ILE A 123 4.12 10.08 8.23
C ILE A 123 5.08 11.11 7.63
N PHE A 124 6.03 10.65 6.83
CA PHE A 124 7.01 11.50 6.13
C PHE A 124 6.56 11.85 4.71
N ASP A 125 5.92 10.90 4.02
CA ASP A 125 5.41 11.09 2.65
C ASP A 125 4.11 10.30 2.51
N PHE A 126 3.15 10.88 1.78
CA PHE A 126 1.83 10.31 1.61
C PHE A 126 1.38 10.50 0.17
N GLN A 127 1.04 9.42 -0.50
CA GLN A 127 0.58 9.43 -1.87
C GLN A 127 -0.72 8.65 -1.98
N ILE A 128 -1.73 9.24 -2.64
CA ILE A 128 -2.99 8.58 -2.94
C ILE A 128 -2.96 8.08 -4.37
N ILE A 129 -3.28 6.82 -4.56
CA ILE A 129 -3.34 6.16 -5.85
C ILE A 129 -4.79 5.84 -6.16
N VAL A 130 -5.25 6.28 -7.32
CA VAL A 130 -6.62 6.02 -7.80
C VAL A 130 -6.56 5.15 -9.03
N VAL A 131 -7.19 3.99 -8.94
CA VAL A 131 -7.25 2.98 -9.99
C VAL A 131 -8.68 2.93 -10.54
N ASN A 132 -8.82 3.20 -11.83
CA ASN A 132 -10.12 3.19 -12.54
C ASN A 132 -11.23 4.03 -11.85
N GLY A 133 -10.87 5.03 -11.06
CA GLY A 133 -11.81 5.87 -10.33
C GLY A 133 -12.60 5.19 -9.21
N GLN A 134 -12.30 3.92 -8.91
CA GLN A 134 -13.09 3.10 -7.97
C GLN A 134 -12.28 2.48 -6.85
N ARG A 135 -11.03 2.12 -7.10
CA ARG A 135 -10.12 1.56 -6.08
C ARG A 135 -9.13 2.61 -5.64
N TYR A 136 -8.93 2.70 -4.36
CA TYR A 136 -8.03 3.68 -3.76
C TYR A 136 -6.98 2.97 -2.94
N PHE A 137 -5.74 3.45 -3.08
CA PHE A 137 -4.61 2.99 -2.27
C PHE A 137 -3.89 4.21 -1.70
N ALA A 138 -3.20 3.98 -0.59
CA ALA A 138 -2.30 4.95 0.00
C ALA A 138 -0.89 4.37 0.07
N PHE A 139 0.09 5.06 -0.48
CA PHE A 139 1.50 4.74 -0.26
C PHE A 139 2.03 5.68 0.80
N VAL A 140 2.43 5.12 1.92
CA VAL A 140 2.81 5.87 3.12
C VAL A 140 4.25 5.58 3.45
N LYS A 141 5.06 6.63 3.55
CA LYS A 141 6.42 6.55 4.07
C LYS A 141 6.45 7.09 5.50
N LEU A 142 7.03 6.31 6.40
CA LEU A 142 7.16 6.67 7.81
C LEU A 142 8.56 7.21 8.10
N ASN A 143 8.66 8.10 9.09
CA ASN A 143 9.93 8.55 9.63
C ASN A 143 10.19 7.81 10.96
N VAL A 144 10.85 6.66 10.88
CA VAL A 144 11.12 5.81 12.04
C VAL A 144 12.61 5.45 12.09
N ASN A 145 13.37 6.10 12.97
CA ASN A 145 14.71 5.66 13.38
C ASN A 145 15.65 5.22 12.24
N TRP A 146 15.80 6.02 11.19
CA TRP A 146 16.71 5.79 10.06
C TRP A 146 16.29 4.69 9.06
N GLN A 147 15.19 4.00 9.31
CA GLN A 147 14.68 2.96 8.42
C GLN A 147 13.35 3.39 7.82
N ASP A 148 13.26 4.42 7.07
CA ASP A 148 12.03 4.96 6.49
C ASP A 148 11.16 3.87 5.79
N PRO A 149 10.42 3.04 6.53
CA PRO A 149 9.58 2.00 5.94
C PRO A 149 8.46 2.65 5.13
N CYS A 150 8.19 2.05 3.98
CA CYS A 150 7.10 2.46 3.09
C CYS A 150 6.09 1.34 3.01
N THR A 151 4.82 1.66 3.16
CA THR A 151 3.74 0.68 3.11
C THR A 151 2.70 1.11 2.11
N LEU A 152 2.30 0.18 1.24
CA LEU A 152 1.13 0.33 0.39
C LEU A 152 -0.08 -0.21 1.15
N TYR A 153 -1.09 0.62 1.30
CA TYR A 153 -2.39 0.28 1.88
C TYR A 153 -3.45 0.29 0.80
N GLU A 154 -4.41 -0.60 0.90
CA GLU A 154 -5.68 -0.51 0.19
C GLU A 154 -6.70 0.15 1.12
N TYR A 155 -7.49 1.07 0.58
CA TYR A 155 -8.59 1.70 1.30
C TYR A 155 -9.90 0.97 1.02
N ASP A 156 -10.53 0.45 2.05
CA ASP A 156 -11.82 -0.23 1.98
C ASP A 156 -12.73 0.24 3.11
N GLY A 157 -13.84 0.90 2.73
CA GLY A 157 -14.93 1.23 3.64
C GLY A 157 -14.59 2.07 4.88
N GLY A 158 -13.50 2.86 4.86
CA GLY A 158 -13.07 3.70 5.97
C GLY A 158 -11.81 3.18 6.67
N GLU A 159 -11.27 2.03 6.26
CA GLU A 159 -10.08 1.43 6.84
C GLU A 159 -8.95 1.31 5.82
N LEU A 160 -7.71 1.42 6.30
CA LEU A 160 -6.51 1.16 5.54
C LEU A 160 -6.00 -0.25 5.85
N ARG A 161 -6.03 -1.12 4.87
CA ARG A 161 -5.49 -2.47 4.96
C ARG A 161 -4.09 -2.50 4.36
N ALA A 162 -3.08 -2.78 5.18
CA ALA A 162 -1.71 -2.92 4.70
C ALA A 162 -1.60 -4.10 3.70
N LEU A 163 -1.00 -3.84 2.54
CA LEU A 163 -0.71 -4.83 1.51
C LEU A 163 0.76 -5.21 1.52
N CYS A 164 1.64 -4.31 1.11
CA CYS A 164 3.07 -4.57 0.97
C CYS A 164 3.87 -3.51 1.72
N GLN A 165 5.06 -3.90 2.16
CA GLN A 165 6.00 -3.00 2.82
C GLN A 165 7.38 -3.14 2.19
N TRP A 166 8.08 -2.01 2.06
CA TRP A 166 9.45 -1.92 1.57
C TRP A 166 10.26 -1.00 2.49
N ASP A 167 11.57 -1.23 2.56
CA ASP A 167 12.48 -0.39 3.34
C ASP A 167 13.06 0.68 2.44
N ASN A 168 12.96 1.94 2.88
CA ASN A 168 13.58 3.11 2.27
C ASN A 168 13.36 3.26 0.74
N MET A 169 12.14 3.00 0.28
CA MET A 169 11.75 3.17 -1.12
C MET A 169 10.93 4.44 -1.35
N ARG A 170 10.87 4.88 -2.60
CA ARG A 170 9.93 5.89 -3.09
C ARG A 170 9.12 5.29 -4.20
N LEU A 171 7.82 5.55 -4.19
CA LEU A 171 6.96 5.22 -5.29
C LEU A 171 7.15 6.25 -6.41
N LEU A 172 7.32 5.76 -7.62
CA LEU A 172 7.49 6.60 -8.81
C LEU A 172 6.25 6.59 -9.68
N SER A 173 5.70 5.41 -9.91
CA SER A 173 4.52 5.24 -10.76
C SER A 173 3.81 3.93 -10.45
N VAL A 174 2.59 3.82 -10.93
CA VAL A 174 1.71 2.67 -10.76
C VAL A 174 1.11 2.31 -12.10
N GLY A 175 1.02 1.02 -12.38
CA GLY A 175 0.37 0.44 -13.56
C GLY A 175 -0.77 -0.48 -13.18
N LEU A 176 -1.76 -0.57 -14.06
CA LEU A 176 -2.89 -1.50 -13.94
C LEU A 176 -2.50 -2.89 -14.45
N ILE A 177 -3.26 -3.90 -14.05
CA ILE A 177 -3.11 -5.29 -14.49
C ILE A 177 -4.28 -5.66 -15.40
#